data_663530737bf8eeaae4c0acd252ef6b60
#
_entry.id   663530737bf8eeaae4c0acd252ef6b60
#
_cell.length_a   1.000
_cell.length_b   1.000
_cell.length_c   1.000
_cell.angle_alpha   90.00
_cell.angle_beta   90.00
_cell.angle_gamma   90.00
#
_symmetry.space_group_name_H-M   'P 1'
#
loop_
_entity.id
_entity.type
_entity.pdbx_description
1 polymer ?
#
loop_
_entity_poly.entity_id
_entity_poly.type
_entity_poly.pdbx_seq_one_letter_code
_entity_poly.pdbx_strand_id
1 'polypeptide(L)'
;MPSNLEKAQLMSVLARSKGNWGDKYDRTEHFKRFQNLKEIIKELSKQGWLIVHNKPKFIGISLNTKFKKEIIEFIEKERPYLKGIIK
;
A
#
# COMPACT_ATOMS: atom_id res chain seq x y z
N MET A 1 15.36 -5.42 -5.70
CA MET A 1 13.88 -5.43 -5.85
C MET A 1 13.23 -5.73 -4.51
N PRO A 2 12.16 -5.02 -4.15
CA PRO A 2 11.46 -5.32 -2.90
C PRO A 2 10.76 -6.68 -2.98
N SER A 3 10.69 -7.35 -1.85
CA SER A 3 10.03 -8.65 -1.77
C SER A 3 8.51 -8.49 -1.74
N ASN A 4 7.80 -9.58 -2.02
CA ASN A 4 6.35 -9.57 -1.91
C ASN A 4 5.90 -9.29 -0.47
N LEU A 5 6.68 -9.78 0.50
CA LEU A 5 6.38 -9.51 1.91
C LEU A 5 6.48 -8.02 2.23
N GLU A 6 7.49 -7.34 1.72
CA GLU A 6 7.64 -5.90 1.92
C GLU A 6 6.47 -5.12 1.32
N LYS A 7 6.04 -5.51 0.11
CA LYS A 7 4.88 -4.90 -0.54
C LYS A 7 3.62 -5.13 0.28
N ALA A 8 3.43 -6.35 0.76
CA ALA A 8 2.26 -6.70 1.58
C ALA A 8 2.26 -5.92 2.91
N GLN A 9 3.44 -5.73 3.51
CA GLN A 9 3.55 -4.96 4.74
C GLN A 9 3.09 -3.52 4.56
N LEU A 10 3.54 -2.86 3.50
CA LEU A 10 3.13 -1.48 3.22
C LEU A 10 1.63 -1.41 2.96
N MET A 11 1.12 -2.28 2.10
CA MET A 11 -0.30 -2.27 1.77
C MET A 11 -1.18 -2.60 2.97
N SER A 12 -0.73 -3.49 3.85
CA SER A 12 -1.51 -3.83 5.05
C SER A 12 -1.59 -2.65 6.02
N VAL A 13 -0.52 -1.86 6.14
CA VAL A 13 -0.55 -0.66 6.97
C VAL A 13 -1.54 0.35 6.41
N LEU A 14 -1.51 0.58 5.10
CA LEU A 14 -2.45 1.49 4.45
C LEU A 14 -3.89 1.04 4.62
N ALA A 15 -4.15 -0.26 4.47
CA ALA A 15 -5.50 -0.80 4.56
C ALA A 15 -6.06 -0.83 5.98
N ARG A 16 -5.21 -1.22 6.95
CA ARG A 16 -5.66 -1.45 8.33
C ARG A 16 -5.64 -0.20 9.21
N SER A 17 -4.50 0.49 9.22
CA SER A 17 -4.30 1.58 10.18
C SER A 17 -5.06 2.83 9.82
N LYS A 18 -5.11 3.13 8.54
CA LYS A 18 -5.63 4.42 8.07
C LYS A 18 -6.84 4.29 7.16
N GLY A 19 -7.13 3.10 6.64
CA GLY A 19 -8.18 2.95 5.65
C GLY A 19 -7.92 3.79 4.40
N ASN A 20 -6.68 3.82 3.93
CA ASN A 20 -6.26 4.66 2.81
C ASN A 20 -6.64 4.03 1.47
N TRP A 21 -7.90 4.14 1.13
CA TRP A 21 -8.44 3.64 -0.13
C TRP A 21 -8.95 4.80 -0.97
N GLY A 22 -8.58 4.82 -2.25
CA GLY A 22 -9.08 5.82 -3.18
C GLY A 22 -8.59 7.22 -2.86
N ASP A 23 -9.49 8.10 -2.49
CA ASP A 23 -9.16 9.51 -2.21
C ASP A 23 -8.53 9.74 -0.85
N LYS A 24 -8.58 8.75 0.04
CA LYS A 24 -7.95 8.84 1.35
C LYS A 24 -6.51 8.37 1.23
N TYR A 25 -5.56 9.26 1.47
CA TYR A 25 -4.14 8.94 1.34
C TYR A 25 -3.37 9.32 2.60
N ASP A 26 -2.17 8.77 2.74
CA ASP A 26 -1.26 9.13 3.80
C ASP A 26 0.05 9.60 3.16
N ARG A 27 0.82 10.39 3.89
CA ARG A 27 2.08 10.94 3.38
C ARG A 27 3.17 9.87 3.39
N THR A 28 4.01 9.87 2.38
CA THR A 28 5.13 8.91 2.31
C THR A 28 6.09 9.07 3.47
N GLU A 29 6.20 10.27 4.03
CA GLU A 29 7.09 10.51 5.18
C GLU A 29 6.73 9.66 6.40
N HIS A 30 5.48 9.19 6.52
CA HIS A 30 5.07 8.31 7.60
C HIS A 30 5.58 6.88 7.44
N PHE A 31 6.17 6.57 6.29
CA PHE A 31 6.64 5.22 5.96
C PHE A 31 8.14 5.16 5.76
N LYS A 32 8.88 6.13 6.30
CA LYS A 32 10.34 6.20 6.13
C LYS A 32 11.09 4.97 6.63
N ARG A 33 10.48 4.22 7.56
CA ARG A 33 11.09 3.00 8.09
C ARG A 33 11.18 1.88 7.07
N PHE A 34 10.43 1.97 5.98
CA PHE A 34 10.48 0.98 4.91
C PHE A 34 11.70 1.26 4.03
N GLN A 35 12.65 0.32 4.03
CA GLN A 35 13.94 0.51 3.34
C GLN A 35 13.80 0.73 1.83
N ASN A 36 12.89 0.00 1.20
CA ASN A 36 12.72 0.06 -0.26
C ASN A 36 11.44 0.80 -0.66
N LEU A 37 11.07 1.82 0.13
CA LEU A 37 9.79 2.50 -0.06
C LEU A 37 9.60 3.02 -1.48
N LYS A 38 10.61 3.69 -2.06
CA LYS A 38 10.49 4.24 -3.41
C LYS A 38 10.25 3.14 -4.45
N GLU A 39 10.96 2.04 -4.32
CA GLU A 39 10.81 0.92 -5.25
C GLU A 39 9.47 0.23 -5.08
N ILE A 40 9.01 0.07 -3.84
CA ILE A 40 7.70 -0.51 -3.55
C ILE A 40 6.61 0.34 -4.19
N ILE A 41 6.67 1.65 -3.98
CA ILE A 41 5.69 2.59 -4.54
C ILE A 41 5.71 2.52 -6.07
N LYS A 42 6.89 2.53 -6.66
CA LYS A 42 7.04 2.48 -8.11
C LYS A 42 6.41 1.21 -8.69
N GLU A 43 6.72 0.06 -8.11
CA GLU A 43 6.20 -1.21 -8.62
C GLU A 43 4.70 -1.34 -8.43
N LEU A 44 4.20 -0.97 -7.25
CA LEU A 44 2.77 -1.07 -6.98
C LEU A 44 1.96 -0.07 -7.79
N SER A 45 2.47 1.14 -8.01
CA SER A 45 1.79 2.11 -8.85
C SER A 45 1.77 1.68 -10.32
N LYS A 46 2.84 1.02 -10.77
CA LYS A 46 2.91 0.47 -12.12
C LYS A 46 1.88 -0.65 -12.32
N GLN A 47 1.64 -1.45 -11.28
CA GLN A 47 0.60 -2.48 -11.30
C GLN A 47 -0.81 -1.90 -11.22
N GLY A 48 -0.92 -0.63 -10.85
CA GLY A 48 -2.22 0.02 -10.67
C GLY A 48 -2.83 -0.18 -9.30
N TRP A 49 -2.15 -0.86 -8.39
CA TRP A 49 -2.67 -1.13 -7.04
C TRP A 49 -2.50 0.04 -6.09
N LEU A 50 -1.53 0.90 -6.35
CA LEU A 50 -1.23 2.06 -5.51
C LEU A 50 -1.45 3.33 -6.31
N ILE A 51 -2.08 4.32 -5.68
CA ILE A 51 -2.29 5.63 -6.27
C ILE A 51 -1.32 6.61 -5.62
N VAL A 52 -0.56 7.32 -6.45
CA VAL A 52 0.37 8.33 -5.94
C VAL A 52 -0.26 9.71 -6.10
N HIS A 53 -0.37 10.42 -4.99
CA HIS A 53 -0.92 11.77 -4.95
C HIS A 53 0.22 12.77 -4.85
N ASN A 54 0.56 13.41 -5.97
CA ASN A 54 1.64 14.40 -6.00
C ASN A 54 1.10 15.76 -5.56
N LYS A 55 1.50 16.18 -4.38
CA LYS A 55 1.11 17.47 -3.82
C LYS A 55 2.32 18.40 -3.77
N PRO A 56 2.11 19.73 -3.73
CA PRO A 56 3.25 20.67 -3.75
C PRO A 56 4.26 20.49 -2.63
N LYS A 57 3.81 20.07 -1.46
CA LYS A 57 4.67 19.95 -0.27
C LYS A 57 4.97 18.53 0.16
N PHE A 58 4.32 17.55 -0.44
CA PHE A 58 4.51 16.14 -0.04
C PHE A 58 3.97 15.21 -1.12
N ILE A 59 4.27 13.93 -0.96
CA ILE A 59 3.71 12.88 -1.79
C ILE A 59 2.85 12.00 -0.90
N GLY A 60 1.59 11.78 -1.30
CA GLY A 60 0.68 10.89 -0.61
C GLY A 60 0.50 9.60 -1.38
N ILE A 61 0.14 8.54 -0.68
CA ILE A 61 -0.14 7.24 -1.30
C ILE A 61 -1.43 6.65 -0.74
N SER A 62 -2.16 5.95 -1.59
CA SER A 62 -3.38 5.25 -1.21
C SER A 62 -3.51 3.98 -2.05
N LEU A 63 -4.41 3.10 -1.62
CA LEU A 63 -4.68 1.87 -2.35
C LEU A 63 -5.81 2.11 -3.36
N ASN A 64 -5.71 1.46 -4.51
CA ASN A 64 -6.70 1.61 -5.57
C ASN A 64 -7.90 0.68 -5.31
N THR A 65 -9.07 1.26 -5.09
CA THR A 65 -10.29 0.50 -4.79
C THR A 65 -10.71 -0.44 -5.92
N LYS A 66 -10.31 -0.15 -7.15
CA LYS A 66 -10.59 -1.04 -8.29
C LYS A 66 -9.98 -2.43 -8.10
N PHE A 67 -8.88 -2.51 -7.37
CA PHE A 67 -8.15 -3.74 -7.14
C PHE A 67 -8.23 -4.19 -5.69
N LYS A 68 -9.27 -3.76 -4.97
CA LYS A 68 -9.41 -4.05 -3.54
C LYS A 68 -9.34 -5.55 -3.25
N LYS A 69 -10.07 -6.35 -4.02
CA LYS A 69 -10.08 -7.80 -3.84
C LYS A 69 -8.70 -8.40 -4.04
N GLU A 70 -8.04 -8.03 -5.14
CA GLU A 70 -6.71 -8.55 -5.47
C GLU A 70 -5.67 -8.12 -4.43
N ILE A 71 -5.75 -6.88 -3.96
CA ILE A 71 -4.84 -6.37 -2.94
C ILE A 71 -5.01 -7.13 -1.64
N ILE A 72 -6.25 -7.34 -1.20
CA ILE A 72 -6.53 -8.07 0.04
C ILE A 72 -6.06 -9.52 -0.07
N GLU A 73 -6.33 -10.18 -1.20
CA GLU A 73 -5.87 -11.54 -1.43
C GLU A 73 -4.34 -11.63 -1.38
N PHE A 74 -3.65 -10.65 -1.97
CA PHE A 74 -2.20 -10.61 -1.93
C PHE A 74 -1.67 -10.46 -0.51
N ILE A 75 -2.25 -9.54 0.26
CA ILE A 75 -1.86 -9.32 1.65
C ILE A 75 -2.07 -10.59 2.47
N GLU A 76 -3.22 -11.24 2.31
CA GLU A 76 -3.53 -12.44 3.07
C GLU A 76 -2.64 -13.61 2.70
N LYS A 77 -2.22 -13.69 1.44
CA LYS A 77 -1.31 -14.73 0.98
C LYS A 77 0.08 -14.57 1.62
N GLU A 78 0.59 -13.34 1.67
CA GLU A 78 1.91 -13.08 2.23
C GLU A 78 1.90 -13.01 3.75
N ARG A 79 0.75 -12.66 4.34
CA ARG A 79 0.59 -12.52 5.78
C ARG A 79 -0.70 -13.21 6.22
N PRO A 80 -0.71 -14.56 6.28
CA PRO A 80 -1.94 -15.33 6.54
C PRO A 80 -2.66 -14.97 7.83
N TYR A 81 -1.93 -14.50 8.85
CA TYR A 81 -2.55 -14.11 10.11
C TYR A 81 -3.47 -12.90 9.99
N LEU A 82 -3.43 -12.20 8.85
CA LEU A 82 -4.32 -11.06 8.60
C LEU A 82 -5.59 -11.47 7.86
N LYS A 83 -5.74 -12.74 7.55
CA LYS A 83 -6.92 -13.22 6.81
C LYS A 83 -8.22 -12.86 7.53
N GLY A 84 -9.12 -12.21 6.80
CA GLY A 84 -10.40 -11.78 7.35
C GLY A 84 -10.37 -10.49 8.16
N ILE A 85 -9.18 -9.92 8.43
CA ILE A 85 -9.06 -8.69 9.21
C ILE A 85 -9.27 -7.45 8.34
N ILE A 86 -8.77 -7.48 7.12
CA ILE A 86 -8.89 -6.35 6.19
C ILE A 86 -10.22 -6.46 5.46
N LYS A 87 -11.00 -5.41 5.50
CA LYS A 87 -12.35 -5.40 4.88
C LYS A 87 -12.46 -4.34 3.81
#